data_f93ae913f4774cc2b6a968731386cc0c
#
_entry.id   f93ae913f4774cc2b6a968731386cc0c
#
_cell.length_a   1.000
_cell.length_b   1.000
_cell.length_c   1.000
_cell.angle_alpha   90.00
_cell.angle_beta   90.00
_cell.angle_gamma   90.00
#
_symmetry.space_group_name_H-M   'P 1'
#
loop_
_entity.id
_entity.type
_entity.pdbx_description
1 polymer ?
#
loop_
_entity_poly.entity_id
_entity_poly.type
_entity_poly.pdbx_seq_one_letter_code
_entity_poly.pdbx_strand_id
1 'polypeptide(L)'
;LSYINESDHDFLNAKPQGTLKIEVHGIFAAHFIMPKLHQFLSEFPQIQLQLTESDRYVDVIKEGIDCVIRIGQLNDSDLIVRHLGDIQQVTLASPDYLKKYGVPNKLKDLNRHFMVGFYSTARQKPIPLEFIDKQKTELYDLPTMIQVNGANTYSAAAKHHFGLIQVPRYGHHLELEQGKLCEVLTDYPVPSLPVSLLYASKTLVSPRQKVFIEWIIQLFKEQPLNE
;
A
#
# COMPACT_ATOMS: atom_id res chain seq x y z
N LEU A 1 18.91 -22.03 34.99
CA LEU A 1 17.66 -21.75 34.29
C LEU A 1 17.03 -20.37 34.63
N SER A 2 17.53 -19.65 35.67
CA SER A 2 17.00 -18.35 36.12
C SER A 2 17.64 -17.11 35.43
N TYR A 3 18.79 -17.26 34.77
CA TYR A 3 19.51 -16.11 34.16
C TYR A 3 18.90 -15.62 32.84
N ILE A 4 18.10 -16.43 32.16
CA ILE A 4 17.47 -16.04 30.89
C ILE A 4 16.27 -15.09 31.13
N ASN A 5 15.56 -15.24 32.27
CA ASN A 5 14.37 -14.45 32.56
C ASN A 5 14.66 -12.99 33.04
N GLU A 6 15.77 -12.73 33.70
CA GLU A 6 16.09 -11.36 34.17
C GLU A 6 16.54 -10.45 33.02
N SER A 7 17.35 -10.96 32.10
CA SER A 7 17.79 -10.17 30.93
C SER A 7 16.63 -9.86 29.96
N ASP A 8 15.65 -10.76 29.85
CA ASP A 8 14.45 -10.52 29.02
C ASP A 8 13.51 -9.49 29.66
N HIS A 9 13.40 -9.49 31.00
CA HIS A 9 12.60 -8.49 31.73
C HIS A 9 13.22 -7.09 31.66
N ASP A 10 14.54 -6.96 31.78
CA ASP A 10 15.25 -5.69 31.66
C ASP A 10 15.20 -5.14 30.24
N PHE A 11 15.24 -6.01 29.23
CA PHE A 11 15.12 -5.62 27.84
C PHE A 11 13.71 -5.08 27.50
N LEU A 12 12.66 -5.70 28.05
CA LEU A 12 11.27 -5.28 27.81
C LEU A 12 10.88 -3.97 28.54
N ASN A 13 11.58 -3.63 29.63
CA ASN A 13 11.37 -2.41 30.41
C ASN A 13 12.33 -1.27 30.01
N ALA A 14 13.23 -1.50 29.05
CA ALA A 14 14.13 -0.47 28.57
C ALA A 14 13.36 0.65 27.87
N LYS A 15 13.85 1.89 28.00
CA LYS A 15 13.26 3.03 27.29
C LYS A 15 13.35 2.84 25.78
N PRO A 16 12.28 3.20 25.02
CA PRO A 16 12.31 3.14 23.55
C PRO A 16 13.39 4.10 23.01
N GLN A 17 14.42 3.53 22.38
CA GLN A 17 15.56 4.32 21.84
C GLN A 17 16.25 3.60 20.69
N GLY A 18 17.03 4.36 19.90
CA GLY A 18 17.82 3.87 18.77
C GLY A 18 17.09 3.92 17.46
N THR A 19 17.68 3.33 16.40
CA THR A 19 17.11 3.37 15.05
C THR A 19 16.02 2.33 14.88
N LEU A 20 14.84 2.80 14.48
CA LEU A 20 13.69 1.99 14.10
C LEU A 20 13.56 2.00 12.58
N LYS A 21 13.68 0.84 11.95
CA LYS A 21 13.66 0.68 10.49
C LYS A 21 12.30 0.17 10.03
N ILE A 22 11.62 0.98 9.23
CA ILE A 22 10.28 0.69 8.71
C ILE A 22 10.34 0.69 7.19
N GLU A 23 9.72 -0.31 6.57
CA GLU A 23 9.44 -0.30 5.14
C GLU A 23 7.96 -0.05 4.88
N VAL A 24 7.66 0.83 3.94
CA VAL A 24 6.29 1.22 3.59
C VAL A 24 6.23 1.78 2.18
N HIS A 25 5.08 1.63 1.50
CA HIS A 25 4.84 2.27 0.22
C HIS A 25 4.83 3.80 0.36
N GLY A 26 5.61 4.52 -0.47
CA GLY A 26 5.87 5.96 -0.30
C GLY A 26 4.63 6.84 -0.31
N ILE A 27 3.68 6.64 -1.25
CA ILE A 27 2.43 7.41 -1.30
C ILE A 27 1.59 7.16 -0.04
N PHE A 28 1.57 5.93 0.46
CA PHE A 28 0.87 5.59 1.71
C PHE A 28 1.50 6.28 2.91
N ALA A 29 2.83 6.22 3.01
CA ALA A 29 3.56 6.90 4.08
C ALA A 29 3.30 8.40 4.07
N ALA A 30 3.40 9.04 2.90
CA ALA A 30 3.19 10.48 2.75
C ALA A 30 1.77 10.91 3.14
N HIS A 31 0.75 10.11 2.80
CA HIS A 31 -0.64 10.45 3.05
C HIS A 31 -1.09 10.16 4.49
N PHE A 32 -0.77 8.99 5.03
CA PHE A 32 -1.33 8.53 6.31
C PHE A 32 -0.37 8.65 7.49
N ILE A 33 0.95 8.45 7.27
CA ILE A 33 1.92 8.35 8.37
C ILE A 33 2.58 9.70 8.64
N MET A 34 3.14 10.33 7.61
CA MET A 34 3.91 11.57 7.77
C MET A 34 3.16 12.70 8.49
N PRO A 35 1.84 12.94 8.24
CA PRO A 35 1.10 13.99 8.95
C PRO A 35 1.02 13.81 10.47
N LYS A 36 1.16 12.57 10.95
CA LYS A 36 1.05 12.22 12.38
C LYS A 36 2.39 11.85 13.03
N LEU A 37 3.42 11.63 12.21
CA LEU A 37 4.71 11.12 12.67
C LEU A 37 5.41 12.05 13.66
N HIS A 38 5.21 13.37 13.52
CA HIS A 38 5.78 14.35 14.46
C HIS A 38 5.29 14.11 15.90
N GLN A 39 4.05 13.72 16.09
CA GLN A 39 3.49 13.42 17.42
C GLN A 39 4.19 12.20 18.04
N PHE A 40 4.37 11.13 17.27
CA PHE A 40 5.08 9.94 17.69
C PHE A 40 6.53 10.24 18.10
N LEU A 41 7.27 10.97 17.26
CA LEU A 41 8.67 11.30 17.55
C LEU A 41 8.82 12.30 18.71
N SER A 42 7.82 13.13 18.99
CA SER A 42 7.80 14.00 20.16
C SER A 42 7.59 13.21 21.45
N GLU A 43 6.78 12.15 21.43
CA GLU A 43 6.56 11.25 22.56
C GLU A 43 7.79 10.35 22.81
N PHE A 44 8.48 9.93 21.75
CA PHE A 44 9.64 9.05 21.80
C PHE A 44 10.90 9.70 21.20
N PRO A 45 11.44 10.77 21.81
CA PRO A 45 12.51 11.59 21.21
C PRO A 45 13.87 10.89 21.08
N GLN A 46 14.04 9.71 21.68
CA GLN A 46 15.24 8.89 21.56
C GLN A 46 15.17 7.88 20.41
N ILE A 47 14.04 7.82 19.69
CA ILE A 47 13.88 6.99 18.49
C ILE A 47 14.30 7.80 17.27
N GLN A 48 15.21 7.24 16.48
CA GLN A 48 15.51 7.69 15.12
C GLN A 48 14.77 6.79 14.14
N LEU A 49 13.80 7.33 13.40
CA LEU A 49 13.06 6.56 12.39
C LEU A 49 13.80 6.57 11.06
N GLN A 50 14.00 5.38 10.50
CA GLN A 50 14.47 5.18 9.13
C GLN A 50 13.33 4.57 8.32
N LEU A 51 12.76 5.36 7.39
CA LEU A 51 11.75 4.91 6.44
C LEU A 51 12.41 4.52 5.13
N THR A 52 12.09 3.32 4.65
CA THR A 52 12.48 2.83 3.34
C THR A 52 11.23 2.62 2.49
N GLU A 53 11.25 3.14 1.27
CA GLU A 53 10.17 2.99 0.32
C GLU A 53 10.50 1.87 -0.66
N SER A 54 9.62 0.88 -0.76
CA SER A 54 9.81 -0.22 -1.70
C SER A 54 8.48 -0.84 -2.11
N ASP A 55 8.36 -1.12 -3.41
CA ASP A 55 7.26 -1.89 -3.99
C ASP A 55 7.65 -3.38 -4.16
N ARG A 56 8.87 -3.75 -3.73
CA ARG A 56 9.39 -5.12 -3.84
C ARG A 56 9.09 -5.94 -2.59
N TYR A 57 9.14 -7.24 -2.75
CA TYR A 57 9.17 -8.16 -1.62
C TYR A 57 10.53 -8.07 -0.93
N VAL A 58 10.51 -7.74 0.38
CA VAL A 58 11.71 -7.57 1.20
C VAL A 58 11.78 -8.70 2.22
N ASP A 59 12.96 -9.27 2.39
CA ASP A 59 13.22 -10.21 3.48
C ASP A 59 13.49 -9.42 4.77
N VAL A 60 12.44 -9.24 5.56
CA VAL A 60 12.43 -8.46 6.81
C VAL A 60 13.59 -8.84 7.73
N ILE A 61 13.88 -10.14 7.85
CA ILE A 61 14.91 -10.65 8.76
C ILE A 61 16.31 -10.38 8.22
N LYS A 62 16.57 -10.66 6.94
CA LYS A 62 17.90 -10.46 6.34
C LYS A 62 18.28 -9.01 6.20
N GLU A 63 17.31 -8.14 5.92
CA GLU A 63 17.56 -6.70 5.74
C GLU A 63 17.52 -5.94 7.08
N GLY A 64 17.21 -6.62 8.19
CA GLY A 64 17.17 -6.03 9.53
C GLY A 64 16.11 -4.93 9.67
N ILE A 65 14.94 -5.15 9.01
CA ILE A 65 13.78 -4.24 9.08
C ILE A 65 12.96 -4.61 10.30
N ASP A 66 12.59 -3.62 11.11
CA ASP A 66 11.80 -3.85 12.32
C ASP A 66 10.32 -4.12 11.97
N CYS A 67 9.73 -3.32 11.07
CA CYS A 67 8.33 -3.47 10.63
C CYS A 67 8.18 -3.17 9.14
N VAL A 68 7.19 -3.82 8.51
CA VAL A 68 6.77 -3.52 7.13
C VAL A 68 5.28 -3.22 7.13
N ILE A 69 4.87 -2.15 6.45
CA ILE A 69 3.47 -1.88 6.15
C ILE A 69 3.24 -2.26 4.69
N ARG A 70 2.45 -3.32 4.48
CA ARG A 70 2.19 -3.89 3.16
C ARG A 70 0.75 -3.62 2.72
N ILE A 71 0.59 -3.25 1.45
CA ILE A 71 -0.69 -3.08 0.77
C ILE A 71 -0.89 -4.25 -0.19
N GLY A 72 -2.08 -4.85 -0.18
CA GLY A 72 -2.46 -5.98 -1.02
C GLY A 72 -2.34 -7.33 -0.33
N GLN A 73 -2.58 -8.38 -1.10
CA GLN A 73 -2.55 -9.75 -0.60
C GLN A 73 -1.14 -10.15 -0.16
N LEU A 74 -1.08 -10.84 0.95
CA LEU A 74 0.17 -11.36 1.50
C LEU A 74 0.43 -12.77 0.97
N ASN A 75 1.72 -13.09 0.78
CA ASN A 75 2.14 -14.49 0.61
C ASN A 75 2.38 -15.10 1.99
N ASP A 76 2.35 -16.43 2.05
CA ASP A 76 2.68 -17.16 3.27
C ASP A 76 4.09 -16.79 3.77
N SER A 77 4.16 -16.45 5.04
CA SER A 77 5.41 -16.09 5.71
C SER A 77 5.34 -16.39 7.20
N ASP A 78 6.50 -16.52 7.86
CA ASP A 78 6.61 -16.69 9.31
C ASP A 78 6.45 -15.36 10.09
N LEU A 79 6.02 -14.29 9.44
CA LEU A 79 5.85 -12.97 10.06
C LEU A 79 4.53 -12.89 10.84
N ILE A 80 4.52 -12.11 11.91
CA ILE A 80 3.27 -11.71 12.54
C ILE A 80 2.58 -10.69 11.63
N VAL A 81 1.30 -10.91 11.36
CA VAL A 81 0.46 -10.03 10.56
C VAL A 81 -0.57 -9.36 11.44
N ARG A 82 -0.68 -8.02 11.34
CA ARG A 82 -1.75 -7.22 11.93
C ARG A 82 -2.46 -6.46 10.83
N HIS A 83 -3.71 -6.79 10.61
CA HIS A 83 -4.57 -6.05 9.69
C HIS A 83 -4.83 -4.65 10.24
N LEU A 84 -4.57 -3.61 9.42
CA LEU A 84 -4.75 -2.20 9.77
C LEU A 84 -6.02 -1.60 9.17
N GLY A 85 -6.54 -2.19 8.10
CA GLY A 85 -7.74 -1.76 7.38
C GLY A 85 -7.67 -2.11 5.91
N ASP A 86 -8.67 -1.64 5.15
CA ASP A 86 -8.76 -1.88 3.71
C ASP A 86 -8.81 -0.55 2.96
N ILE A 87 -8.16 -0.47 1.79
CA ILE A 87 -8.10 0.71 0.95
C ILE A 87 -9.01 0.51 -0.25
N GLN A 88 -9.89 1.47 -0.51
CA GLN A 88 -10.69 1.49 -1.73
C GLN A 88 -9.84 1.81 -2.95
N GLN A 89 -10.07 1.07 -4.01
CA GLN A 89 -9.50 1.29 -5.32
C GLN A 89 -10.53 1.87 -6.28
N VAL A 90 -10.05 2.59 -7.28
CA VAL A 90 -10.85 3.17 -8.35
C VAL A 90 -10.20 2.90 -9.70
N THR A 91 -11.00 2.88 -10.76
CA THR A 91 -10.51 2.79 -12.13
C THR A 91 -10.46 4.19 -12.73
N LEU A 92 -9.28 4.61 -13.19
CA LEU A 92 -9.03 5.96 -13.68
C LEU A 92 -8.52 5.96 -15.12
N ALA A 93 -8.85 7.02 -15.83
CA ALA A 93 -8.27 7.37 -17.13
C ALA A 93 -8.18 8.89 -17.30
N SER A 94 -7.30 9.36 -18.19
CA SER A 94 -7.27 10.78 -18.54
C SER A 94 -8.41 11.15 -19.49
N PRO A 95 -8.90 12.43 -19.45
CA PRO A 95 -9.93 12.91 -20.36
C PRO A 95 -9.58 12.73 -21.85
N ASP A 96 -8.34 12.99 -22.23
CA ASP A 96 -7.91 12.85 -23.62
C ASP A 96 -7.86 11.39 -24.09
N TYR A 97 -7.52 10.45 -23.20
CA TYR A 97 -7.67 9.03 -23.48
C TYR A 97 -9.14 8.67 -23.74
N LEU A 98 -10.04 9.14 -22.86
CA LEU A 98 -11.48 8.88 -22.97
C LEU A 98 -12.08 9.53 -24.21
N LYS A 99 -11.60 10.74 -24.60
CA LYS A 99 -12.02 11.38 -25.85
C LYS A 99 -11.65 10.56 -27.09
N LYS A 100 -10.49 9.89 -27.07
CA LYS A 100 -9.99 9.09 -28.19
C LYS A 100 -10.66 7.71 -28.29
N TYR A 101 -10.84 7.03 -27.17
CA TYR A 101 -11.26 5.63 -27.12
C TYR A 101 -12.71 5.42 -26.65
N GLY A 102 -13.36 6.52 -26.22
CA GLY A 102 -14.70 6.49 -25.62
C GLY A 102 -14.64 6.29 -24.09
N VAL A 103 -15.76 6.56 -23.43
CA VAL A 103 -15.93 6.31 -21.99
C VAL A 103 -16.50 4.90 -21.82
N PRO A 104 -15.80 3.96 -21.14
CA PRO A 104 -16.37 2.65 -20.87
C PRO A 104 -17.47 2.78 -19.81
N ASN A 105 -18.70 2.40 -20.14
CA ASN A 105 -19.84 2.42 -19.22
C ASN A 105 -20.19 1.03 -18.68
N LYS A 106 -19.76 -0.01 -19.39
CA LYS A 106 -19.97 -1.42 -19.00
C LYS A 106 -18.69 -2.20 -19.18
N LEU A 107 -18.53 -3.28 -18.42
CA LEU A 107 -17.34 -4.14 -18.50
C LEU A 107 -17.07 -4.68 -19.92
N LYS A 108 -18.09 -4.97 -20.71
CA LYS A 108 -17.96 -5.36 -22.12
C LYS A 108 -17.29 -4.31 -23.02
N ASP A 109 -17.34 -3.03 -22.64
CA ASP A 109 -16.74 -1.95 -23.43
C ASP A 109 -15.20 -1.98 -23.34
N LEU A 110 -14.66 -2.63 -22.31
CA LEU A 110 -13.21 -2.80 -22.08
C LEU A 110 -12.48 -3.49 -23.25
N ASN A 111 -13.18 -4.24 -24.10
CA ASN A 111 -12.60 -4.87 -25.29
C ASN A 111 -11.99 -3.89 -26.31
N ARG A 112 -12.29 -2.60 -26.19
CA ARG A 112 -11.78 -1.50 -27.04
C ARG A 112 -10.75 -0.62 -26.34
N HIS A 113 -10.39 -0.98 -25.12
CA HIS A 113 -9.52 -0.17 -24.26
C HIS A 113 -8.16 -0.83 -24.07
N PHE A 114 -7.23 0.00 -23.64
CA PHE A 114 -5.90 -0.40 -23.20
C PHE A 114 -5.79 -0.15 -21.69
N MET A 115 -4.97 -0.91 -21.03
CA MET A 115 -4.53 -0.60 -19.67
C MET A 115 -3.04 -0.24 -19.66
N VAL A 116 -2.62 0.55 -18.69
CA VAL A 116 -1.23 0.60 -18.30
C VAL A 116 -0.92 -0.69 -17.55
N GLY A 117 0.07 -1.45 -17.99
CA GLY A 117 0.45 -2.68 -17.30
C GLY A 117 1.22 -2.38 -16.02
N PHE A 118 0.70 -2.82 -14.87
CA PHE A 118 1.47 -2.81 -13.63
C PHE A 118 2.01 -4.22 -13.37
N TYR A 119 3.32 -4.37 -13.26
CA TYR A 119 3.92 -5.67 -12.98
C TYR A 119 4.76 -5.63 -11.70
N SER A 120 4.75 -6.71 -10.94
CA SER A 120 5.69 -6.92 -9.85
C SER A 120 6.87 -7.79 -10.32
N THR A 121 8.01 -7.67 -9.66
CA THR A 121 9.18 -8.52 -9.94
C THR A 121 8.90 -10.02 -9.77
N ALA A 122 7.84 -10.37 -9.04
CA ALA A 122 7.42 -11.76 -8.82
C ALA A 122 6.46 -12.30 -9.91
N ARG A 123 5.91 -11.44 -10.78
CA ARG A 123 4.97 -11.84 -11.84
C ARG A 123 5.55 -11.55 -13.21
N GLN A 124 5.45 -12.52 -14.12
CA GLN A 124 5.89 -12.39 -15.51
C GLN A 124 4.89 -11.61 -16.39
N LYS A 125 3.68 -11.37 -15.89
CA LYS A 125 2.60 -10.66 -16.61
C LYS A 125 2.09 -9.49 -15.79
N PRO A 126 1.56 -8.44 -16.42
CA PRO A 126 0.85 -7.36 -15.74
C PRO A 126 -0.29 -7.89 -14.86
N ILE A 127 -0.61 -7.16 -13.82
CA ILE A 127 -1.79 -7.42 -12.99
C ILE A 127 -3.01 -7.01 -13.82
N PRO A 128 -4.01 -7.91 -14.01
CA PRO A 128 -5.24 -7.57 -14.73
C PRO A 128 -6.05 -6.54 -13.94
N LEU A 129 -6.95 -5.84 -14.63
CA LEU A 129 -7.96 -5.03 -13.96
C LEU A 129 -9.00 -5.96 -13.30
N GLU A 130 -9.45 -5.59 -12.11
CA GLU A 130 -10.37 -6.38 -11.31
C GLU A 130 -11.67 -5.60 -11.07
N PHE A 131 -12.81 -6.24 -11.26
CA PHE A 131 -14.11 -5.62 -11.02
C PHE A 131 -15.03 -6.59 -10.29
N ILE A 132 -15.88 -6.04 -9.42
CA ILE A 132 -16.93 -6.82 -8.76
C ILE A 132 -18.21 -6.67 -9.61
N ASP A 133 -18.66 -7.75 -10.22
CA ASP A 133 -19.97 -7.86 -10.85
C ASP A 133 -20.76 -8.99 -10.20
N LYS A 134 -21.99 -8.70 -9.78
CA LYS A 134 -22.91 -9.68 -9.13
C LYS A 134 -22.21 -10.49 -8.01
N GLN A 135 -21.45 -9.81 -7.15
CA GLN A 135 -20.70 -10.39 -6.02
C GLN A 135 -19.53 -11.32 -6.40
N LYS A 136 -19.10 -11.29 -7.66
CA LYS A 136 -17.93 -12.03 -8.13
C LYS A 136 -16.87 -11.07 -8.62
N THR A 137 -15.61 -11.35 -8.30
CA THR A 137 -14.48 -10.65 -8.89
C THR A 137 -14.21 -11.22 -10.27
N GLU A 138 -14.27 -10.36 -11.26
CA GLU A 138 -13.92 -10.65 -12.66
C GLU A 138 -12.60 -9.98 -13.02
N LEU A 139 -11.77 -10.71 -13.76
CA LEU A 139 -10.44 -10.26 -14.18
C LEU A 139 -10.44 -9.88 -15.66
N TYR A 140 -9.91 -8.70 -15.98
CA TYR A 140 -9.83 -8.18 -17.34
C TYR A 140 -8.37 -7.93 -17.73
N ASP A 141 -7.84 -8.79 -18.57
CA ASP A 141 -6.49 -8.66 -19.14
C ASP A 141 -6.58 -7.89 -20.46
N LEU A 142 -6.23 -6.59 -20.42
CA LEU A 142 -6.32 -5.72 -21.58
C LEU A 142 -4.97 -5.56 -22.26
N PRO A 143 -4.94 -5.21 -23.57
CA PRO A 143 -3.70 -4.85 -24.24
C PRO A 143 -2.99 -3.70 -23.51
N THR A 144 -1.65 -3.75 -23.46
CA THR A 144 -0.81 -2.74 -22.84
C THR A 144 0.10 -2.09 -23.88
N MET A 145 0.21 -0.75 -23.89
CA MET A 145 1.23 -0.04 -24.66
C MET A 145 2.51 0.19 -23.84
N ILE A 146 2.38 0.24 -22.53
CA ILE A 146 3.48 0.43 -21.58
C ILE A 146 3.26 -0.43 -20.34
N GLN A 147 4.33 -0.93 -19.77
CA GLN A 147 4.33 -1.66 -18.52
C GLN A 147 5.31 -1.02 -17.55
N VAL A 148 4.90 -0.84 -16.31
CA VAL A 148 5.67 -0.18 -15.25
C VAL A 148 5.58 -0.97 -13.94
N ASN A 149 6.50 -0.74 -13.02
CA ASN A 149 6.53 -1.39 -11.70
C ASN A 149 6.55 -0.40 -10.53
N GLY A 150 6.42 0.90 -10.81
CA GLY A 150 6.39 1.95 -9.81
C GLY A 150 5.08 2.72 -9.85
N ALA A 151 4.48 2.99 -8.68
CA ALA A 151 3.17 3.63 -8.56
C ALA A 151 3.14 5.04 -9.20
N ASN A 152 4.20 5.84 -9.03
CA ASN A 152 4.29 7.18 -9.62
C ASN A 152 4.30 7.13 -11.15
N THR A 153 5.06 6.19 -11.74
CA THR A 153 5.11 6.00 -13.19
C THR A 153 3.79 5.46 -13.73
N TYR A 154 3.11 4.60 -12.96
CA TYR A 154 1.81 4.06 -13.29
C TYR A 154 0.76 5.19 -13.44
N SER A 155 0.68 6.07 -12.44
CA SER A 155 -0.21 7.25 -12.47
C SER A 155 0.19 8.23 -13.56
N ALA A 156 1.50 8.46 -13.78
CA ALA A 156 1.98 9.33 -14.83
C ALA A 156 1.59 8.81 -16.22
N ALA A 157 1.71 7.50 -16.47
CA ALA A 157 1.32 6.89 -17.74
C ALA A 157 -0.18 7.11 -18.04
N ALA A 158 -1.07 6.94 -17.05
CA ALA A 158 -2.49 7.23 -17.23
C ALA A 158 -2.75 8.71 -17.56
N LYS A 159 -2.07 9.64 -16.86
CA LYS A 159 -2.17 11.09 -17.16
C LYS A 159 -1.67 11.44 -18.57
N HIS A 160 -0.75 10.66 -19.11
CA HIS A 160 -0.24 10.78 -20.48
C HIS A 160 -0.94 9.85 -21.49
N HIS A 161 -2.18 9.47 -21.20
CA HIS A 161 -3.14 8.84 -22.11
C HIS A 161 -2.80 7.41 -22.55
N PHE A 162 -1.97 6.67 -21.80
CA PHE A 162 -1.56 5.32 -22.17
C PHE A 162 -2.62 4.24 -21.86
N GLY A 163 -3.67 4.56 -21.10
CA GLY A 163 -4.73 3.60 -20.81
C GLY A 163 -5.35 3.76 -19.43
N LEU A 164 -6.17 2.77 -19.09
CA LEU A 164 -6.83 2.65 -17.80
C LEU A 164 -5.83 2.20 -16.73
N ILE A 165 -6.04 2.65 -15.50
CA ILE A 165 -5.32 2.19 -14.30
C ILE A 165 -6.31 1.87 -13.18
N GLN A 166 -5.92 0.97 -12.28
CA GLN A 166 -6.60 0.77 -10.99
C GLN A 166 -5.64 1.11 -9.85
N VAL A 167 -6.07 2.00 -8.99
CA VAL A 167 -5.23 2.62 -7.96
C VAL A 167 -6.04 2.93 -6.70
N PRO A 168 -5.38 3.00 -5.54
CA PRO A 168 -5.99 3.56 -4.33
C PRO A 168 -6.51 4.99 -4.56
N ARG A 169 -7.76 5.23 -4.18
CA ARG A 169 -8.41 6.54 -4.39
C ARG A 169 -7.68 7.68 -3.67
N TYR A 170 -7.23 7.46 -2.43
CA TYR A 170 -6.57 8.48 -1.61
C TYR A 170 -5.36 9.13 -2.28
N GLY A 171 -4.61 8.36 -3.08
CA GLY A 171 -3.40 8.85 -3.75
C GLY A 171 -3.65 9.72 -4.98
N HIS A 172 -4.91 9.89 -5.42
CA HIS A 172 -5.27 10.55 -6.69
C HIS A 172 -6.32 11.66 -6.53
N HIS A 173 -6.54 12.09 -5.30
CA HIS A 173 -7.53 13.13 -4.97
C HIS A 173 -7.30 14.43 -5.78
N LEU A 174 -6.06 14.91 -5.83
CA LEU A 174 -5.72 16.12 -6.56
C LEU A 174 -5.93 16.00 -8.08
N GLU A 175 -5.56 14.87 -8.67
CA GLU A 175 -5.77 14.61 -10.10
C GLU A 175 -7.26 14.53 -10.47
N LEU A 176 -8.08 13.97 -9.59
CA LEU A 176 -9.53 13.91 -9.75
C LEU A 176 -10.14 15.31 -9.64
N GLU A 177 -9.79 16.10 -8.62
CA GLU A 177 -10.29 17.47 -8.44
C GLU A 177 -9.88 18.40 -9.59
N GLN A 178 -8.65 18.24 -10.09
CA GLN A 178 -8.13 19.03 -11.21
C GLN A 178 -8.63 18.56 -12.58
N GLY A 179 -9.40 17.45 -12.63
CA GLY A 179 -9.87 16.86 -13.88
C GLY A 179 -8.76 16.28 -14.77
N LYS A 180 -7.58 16.02 -14.22
CA LYS A 180 -6.46 15.37 -14.94
C LYS A 180 -6.69 13.89 -15.15
N LEU A 181 -7.41 13.27 -14.22
CA LEU A 181 -7.93 11.91 -14.30
C LEU A 181 -9.43 11.93 -14.01
N CYS A 182 -10.17 11.02 -14.63
CA CYS A 182 -11.58 10.78 -14.42
C CYS A 182 -11.80 9.34 -13.96
N GLU A 183 -12.70 9.16 -13.02
CA GLU A 183 -13.17 7.84 -12.61
C GLU A 183 -14.13 7.28 -13.65
N VAL A 184 -13.95 6.02 -13.99
CA VAL A 184 -14.78 5.29 -14.96
C VAL A 184 -15.25 3.98 -14.38
N LEU A 185 -16.31 3.40 -14.92
CA LEU A 185 -16.89 2.13 -14.46
C LEU A 185 -17.30 2.14 -12.98
N THR A 186 -17.81 3.27 -12.49
CA THR A 186 -18.18 3.47 -11.08
C THR A 186 -19.27 2.51 -10.59
N ASP A 187 -20.09 1.95 -11.50
CA ASP A 187 -21.09 0.92 -11.19
C ASP A 187 -20.47 -0.47 -10.95
N TYR A 188 -19.18 -0.62 -11.21
CA TYR A 188 -18.40 -1.85 -11.04
C TYR A 188 -17.25 -1.63 -10.06
N PRO A 189 -17.49 -1.81 -8.76
CA PRO A 189 -16.46 -1.58 -7.76
C PRO A 189 -15.22 -2.42 -7.98
N VAL A 190 -14.07 -1.85 -7.68
CA VAL A 190 -12.80 -2.58 -7.63
C VAL A 190 -12.64 -3.21 -6.24
N PRO A 191 -12.15 -4.45 -6.12
CA PRO A 191 -11.86 -5.03 -4.81
C PRO A 191 -10.95 -4.12 -3.99
N SER A 192 -11.23 -3.98 -2.69
CA SER A 192 -10.36 -3.24 -1.78
C SER A 192 -9.05 -3.98 -1.54
N LEU A 193 -7.99 -3.24 -1.21
CA LEU A 193 -6.68 -3.78 -0.87
C LEU A 193 -6.51 -3.81 0.65
N PRO A 194 -6.24 -4.97 1.27
CA PRO A 194 -5.91 -5.02 2.67
C PRO A 194 -4.58 -4.32 2.94
N VAL A 195 -4.50 -3.61 4.06
CA VAL A 195 -3.26 -3.04 4.60
C VAL A 195 -2.88 -3.79 5.86
N SER A 196 -1.67 -4.26 5.91
CA SER A 196 -1.17 -5.07 7.00
C SER A 196 0.18 -4.59 7.51
N LEU A 197 0.34 -4.58 8.83
CA LEU A 197 1.63 -4.43 9.49
C LEU A 197 2.23 -5.82 9.70
N LEU A 198 3.48 -5.99 9.25
CA LEU A 198 4.22 -7.24 9.37
C LEU A 198 5.49 -7.01 10.19
N TYR A 199 5.85 -7.98 11.04
CA TYR A 199 7.09 -8.00 11.80
C TYR A 199 7.48 -9.42 12.21
N ALA A 200 8.76 -9.63 12.54
CA ALA A 200 9.27 -10.96 12.84
C ALA A 200 8.70 -11.51 14.15
N SER A 201 8.24 -12.78 14.11
CA SER A 201 7.65 -13.47 15.27
C SER A 201 8.68 -14.14 16.18
N LYS A 202 9.87 -14.46 15.65
CA LYS A 202 10.90 -15.27 16.34
C LYS A 202 11.86 -14.46 17.18
N THR A 203 11.81 -13.13 17.13
CA THR A 203 12.66 -12.23 17.93
C THR A 203 11.81 -11.51 18.95
N LEU A 204 12.39 -11.28 20.14
CA LEU A 204 11.79 -10.40 21.15
C LEU A 204 11.57 -9.02 20.50
N VAL A 205 10.32 -8.57 20.51
CA VAL A 205 9.95 -7.25 20.00
C VAL A 205 10.65 -6.19 20.86
N SER A 206 11.52 -5.37 20.25
CA SER A 206 12.25 -4.34 20.99
C SER A 206 11.29 -3.25 21.51
N PRO A 207 11.65 -2.54 22.62
CA PRO A 207 10.80 -1.46 23.14
C PRO A 207 10.43 -0.40 22.10
N ARG A 208 11.37 0.01 21.22
CA ARG A 208 11.11 0.97 20.14
C ARG A 208 10.12 0.43 19.09
N GLN A 209 10.24 -0.86 18.79
CA GLN A 209 9.33 -1.53 17.84
C GLN A 209 7.92 -1.68 18.43
N LYS A 210 7.84 -2.03 19.73
CA LYS A 210 6.56 -2.18 20.44
C LYS A 210 5.75 -0.89 20.43
N VAL A 211 6.35 0.25 20.82
CA VAL A 211 5.63 1.54 20.84
C VAL A 211 5.20 1.98 19.44
N PHE A 212 5.98 1.66 18.40
CA PHE A 212 5.58 1.93 17.03
C PHE A 212 4.40 1.07 16.59
N ILE A 213 4.41 -0.24 16.90
CA ILE A 213 3.32 -1.15 16.60
C ILE A 213 2.02 -0.68 17.27
N GLU A 214 2.08 -0.30 18.54
CA GLU A 214 0.93 0.21 19.29
C GLU A 214 0.43 1.54 18.69
N TRP A 215 1.33 2.45 18.39
CA TRP A 215 1.02 3.74 17.78
C TRP A 215 0.35 3.59 16.40
N ILE A 216 0.91 2.78 15.51
CA ILE A 216 0.37 2.60 14.15
C ILE A 216 -1.00 1.92 14.16
N ILE A 217 -1.22 0.95 15.06
CA ILE A 217 -2.52 0.30 15.23
C ILE A 217 -3.56 1.32 15.74
N GLN A 218 -3.17 2.17 16.70
CA GLN A 218 -4.07 3.19 17.22
C GLN A 218 -4.38 4.26 16.16
N LEU A 219 -3.39 4.68 15.40
CA LEU A 219 -3.56 5.65 14.31
C LEU A 219 -4.68 5.20 13.33
N PHE A 220 -4.65 3.93 12.87
CA PHE A 220 -5.65 3.44 11.93
C PHE A 220 -6.98 3.00 12.53
N LYS A 221 -7.07 2.90 13.86
CA LYS A 221 -8.35 2.82 14.55
C LYS A 221 -9.06 4.17 14.60
N GLU A 222 -8.30 5.26 14.77
CA GLU A 222 -8.82 6.63 14.87
C GLU A 222 -9.06 7.27 13.50
N GLN A 223 -8.31 6.85 12.50
CA GLN A 223 -8.42 7.32 11.12
C GLN A 223 -8.55 6.12 10.17
N PRO A 224 -9.76 5.64 9.91
CA PRO A 224 -9.99 4.55 8.96
C PRO A 224 -9.46 4.89 7.56
N LEU A 225 -8.90 3.88 6.87
CA LEU A 225 -8.22 4.04 5.57
C LEU A 225 -9.15 4.42 4.40
N ASN A 226 -10.45 4.42 4.59
CA ASN A 226 -11.47 4.65 3.56
C ASN A 226 -12.12 6.04 3.61
N GLU A 227 -11.59 6.96 4.41
CA GLU A 227 -12.06 8.34 4.47
C GLU A 227 -11.29 9.27 3.54
#